data_68ffc3b4a254c811acbcfc974a609dee
#
_entry.id   68ffc3b4a254c811acbcfc974a609dee
#
_cell.length_a   1.000
_cell.length_b   1.000
_cell.length_c   1.000
_cell.angle_alpha   90.00
_cell.angle_beta   90.00
_cell.angle_gamma   90.00
#
_symmetry.space_group_name_H-M   'P 1'
#
loop_
_entity.id
_entity.type
_entity.pdbx_description
1 polymer ?
#
loop_
_entity_poly.entity_id
_entity_poly.type
_entity_poly.pdbx_seq_one_letter_code
_entity_poly.pdbx_strand_id
1 'polypeptide(L)'
;MKNSKIYPWIVVGLLWGVALLNYMDRQMLSTMKDAMQVDIVELQSATNFGYLMAIFLWIYALMSPVSGVIADRMSRKWLIVGSLFVWSSITYLMGIAETFNQVVWLRALMGVSEALYIPAGLSLIADYHTGKSRSLAVGIHMTGLYTGQAIGGFGATVADAFSWHTTFHWFGIIGIAYAVILMLFLHDKKTALPYFFHYYLVLSVTFTNYLLFIVHRTRYSVLNLKMNLLNLKFIIFNLKFKK
;
A
#
# COMPACT_ATOMS: atom_id res chain seq x y z
N MET A 1 7.36 -8.49 30.87
CA MET A 1 6.34 -8.61 29.80
C MET A 1 6.78 -9.53 28.66
N LYS A 2 8.07 -9.58 28.30
CA LYS A 2 8.60 -10.34 27.15
C LYS A 2 8.33 -11.85 27.15
N ASN A 3 8.15 -12.48 28.30
CA ASN A 3 7.90 -13.94 28.45
C ASN A 3 6.43 -14.29 28.74
N SER A 4 5.51 -13.35 28.64
CA SER A 4 4.08 -13.59 28.83
C SER A 4 3.48 -14.29 27.61
N LYS A 5 2.56 -15.25 27.82
CA LYS A 5 1.75 -15.87 26.75
C LYS A 5 0.89 -14.86 25.99
N ILE A 6 0.65 -13.67 26.56
CA ILE A 6 -0.16 -12.59 25.99
C ILE A 6 0.66 -11.72 25.02
N TYR A 7 1.98 -11.60 25.23
CA TYR A 7 2.82 -10.69 24.45
C TYR A 7 2.76 -10.93 22.92
N PRO A 8 2.73 -12.15 22.40
CA PRO A 8 2.54 -12.40 20.97
C PRO A 8 1.29 -11.72 20.39
N TRP A 9 0.18 -11.71 21.13
CA TRP A 9 -1.06 -11.05 20.71
C TRP A 9 -0.99 -9.52 20.81
N ILE A 10 -0.24 -8.99 21.77
CA ILE A 10 0.07 -7.56 21.85
C ILE A 10 0.84 -7.14 20.60
N VAL A 11 1.82 -7.93 20.16
CA VAL A 11 2.54 -7.68 18.89
C VAL A 11 1.59 -7.63 17.70
N VAL A 12 0.64 -8.55 17.60
CA VAL A 12 -0.37 -8.53 16.55
C VAL A 12 -1.22 -7.26 16.61
N GLY A 13 -1.65 -6.84 17.80
CA GLY A 13 -2.41 -5.59 18.00
C GLY A 13 -1.62 -4.36 17.59
N LEU A 14 -0.34 -4.29 17.97
CA LEU A 14 0.55 -3.19 17.58
C LEU A 14 0.76 -3.16 16.06
N LEU A 15 0.96 -4.30 15.42
CA LEU A 15 1.12 -4.38 13.97
C LEU A 15 -0.20 -4.14 13.23
N TRP A 16 -1.35 -4.44 13.84
CA TRP A 16 -2.67 -4.10 13.33
C TRP A 16 -2.82 -2.59 13.18
N GLY A 17 -2.41 -1.80 14.17
CA GLY A 17 -2.41 -0.35 14.09
C GLY A 17 -1.51 0.19 12.98
N VAL A 18 -0.32 -0.42 12.76
CA VAL A 18 0.56 -0.05 11.63
C VAL A 18 -0.11 -0.35 10.30
N ALA A 19 -0.73 -1.52 10.17
CA ALA A 19 -1.44 -1.94 8.97
C ALA A 19 -2.61 -1.00 8.64
N LEU A 20 -3.35 -0.58 9.67
CA LEU A 20 -4.42 0.40 9.56
C LEU A 20 -3.91 1.73 9.00
N LEU A 21 -2.86 2.30 9.60
CA LEU A 21 -2.28 3.57 9.16
C LEU A 21 -1.76 3.47 7.72
N ASN A 22 -1.08 2.37 7.38
CA ASN A 22 -0.51 2.14 6.06
C ASN A 22 -1.56 2.20 4.93
N TYR A 23 -2.68 1.49 5.09
CA TYR A 23 -3.74 1.47 4.07
C TYR A 23 -4.64 2.70 4.11
N MET A 24 -4.76 3.33 5.26
CA MET A 24 -5.47 4.59 5.41
C MET A 24 -4.78 5.71 4.61
N ASP A 25 -3.44 5.86 4.72
CA ASP A 25 -2.66 6.82 3.96
C ASP A 25 -2.84 6.65 2.44
N ARG A 26 -2.83 5.41 1.97
CA ARG A 26 -3.06 5.10 0.54
C ARG A 26 -4.43 5.52 0.06
N GLN A 27 -5.45 5.22 0.86
CA GLN A 27 -6.84 5.49 0.49
C GLN A 27 -7.17 6.97 0.57
N MET A 28 -6.64 7.68 1.57
CA MET A 28 -6.89 9.11 1.77
C MET A 28 -6.45 9.95 0.58
N LEU A 29 -5.25 9.72 0.02
CA LEU A 29 -4.82 10.45 -1.17
C LEU A 29 -5.81 10.32 -2.32
N SER A 30 -6.35 9.11 -2.52
CA SER A 30 -7.32 8.84 -3.58
C SER A 30 -8.63 9.59 -3.37
N THR A 31 -9.10 9.69 -2.12
CA THR A 31 -10.38 10.35 -1.80
C THR A 31 -10.27 11.87 -1.73
N MET A 32 -9.10 12.42 -1.38
CA MET A 32 -8.86 13.85 -1.30
C MET A 32 -8.50 14.51 -2.65
N LYS A 33 -8.56 13.78 -3.77
CA LYS A 33 -8.22 14.30 -5.11
C LYS A 33 -8.91 15.62 -5.40
N ASP A 34 -10.22 15.70 -5.15
CA ASP A 34 -11.04 16.86 -5.52
C ASP A 34 -10.65 18.11 -4.71
N ALA A 35 -10.28 17.94 -3.44
CA ALA A 35 -9.74 19.02 -2.63
C ALA A 35 -8.33 19.44 -3.10
N MET A 36 -7.44 18.48 -3.43
CA MET A 36 -6.07 18.76 -3.86
C MET A 36 -5.99 19.42 -5.23
N GLN A 37 -6.88 19.09 -6.18
CA GLN A 37 -6.86 19.64 -7.54
C GLN A 37 -7.24 21.13 -7.62
N VAL A 38 -7.75 21.71 -6.53
CA VAL A 38 -8.03 23.15 -6.42
C VAL A 38 -6.71 23.92 -6.34
N ASP A 39 -5.76 23.41 -5.56
CA ASP A 39 -4.45 24.04 -5.34
C ASP A 39 -3.41 23.56 -6.36
N ILE A 40 -3.47 22.29 -6.75
CA ILE A 40 -2.56 21.64 -7.70
C ILE A 40 -3.32 21.32 -8.99
N VAL A 41 -3.37 22.29 -9.90
CA VAL A 41 -4.20 22.23 -11.12
C VAL A 41 -3.88 21.02 -12.01
N GLU A 42 -2.64 20.54 -12.02
CA GLU A 42 -2.23 19.37 -12.80
C GLU A 42 -2.99 18.10 -12.42
N LEU A 43 -3.53 18.02 -11.19
CA LEU A 43 -4.35 16.89 -10.71
C LEU A 43 -5.74 16.82 -11.34
N GLN A 44 -6.19 17.86 -12.02
CA GLN A 44 -7.43 17.85 -12.81
C GLN A 44 -7.32 16.87 -13.98
N SER A 45 -6.11 16.67 -14.52
CA SER A 45 -5.86 15.67 -15.54
C SER A 45 -5.96 14.25 -14.95
N ALA A 46 -6.85 13.42 -15.49
CA ALA A 46 -6.97 12.01 -15.12
C ALA A 46 -5.65 11.25 -15.35
N THR A 47 -4.88 11.63 -16.38
CA THR A 47 -3.57 11.03 -16.68
C THR A 47 -2.55 11.34 -15.59
N ASN A 48 -2.46 12.60 -15.15
CA ASN A 48 -1.53 13.00 -14.10
C ASN A 48 -1.89 12.36 -12.75
N PHE A 49 -3.18 12.33 -12.41
CA PHE A 49 -3.62 11.64 -11.21
C PHE A 49 -3.34 10.14 -11.28
N GLY A 50 -3.62 9.49 -12.42
CA GLY A 50 -3.27 8.10 -12.66
C GLY A 50 -1.76 7.84 -12.53
N TYR A 51 -0.92 8.73 -13.05
CA TYR A 51 0.53 8.67 -12.89
C TYR A 51 0.95 8.78 -11.43
N LEU A 52 0.36 9.72 -10.68
CA LEU A 52 0.62 9.88 -9.23
C LEU A 52 0.28 8.61 -8.43
N MET A 53 -0.81 7.92 -8.78
CA MET A 53 -1.16 6.66 -8.14
C MET A 53 -0.24 5.52 -8.57
N ALA A 54 0.16 5.49 -9.85
CA ALA A 54 1.00 4.45 -10.42
C ALA A 54 2.44 4.50 -9.93
N ILE A 55 3.05 5.69 -9.77
CA ILE A 55 4.44 5.84 -9.34
C ILE A 55 4.70 5.17 -7.99
N PHE A 56 3.77 5.32 -7.05
CA PHE A 56 3.84 4.63 -5.76
C PHE A 56 3.86 3.11 -5.94
N LEU A 57 2.94 2.56 -6.74
CA LEU A 57 2.82 1.12 -6.96
C LEU A 57 4.05 0.55 -7.66
N TRP A 58 4.61 1.26 -8.64
CA TRP A 58 5.81 0.84 -9.35
C TRP A 58 7.02 0.79 -8.43
N ILE A 59 7.25 1.85 -7.67
CA ILE A 59 8.36 1.89 -6.71
C ILE A 59 8.17 0.84 -5.62
N TYR A 60 6.95 0.71 -5.07
CA TYR A 60 6.63 -0.32 -4.09
C TYR A 60 6.90 -1.74 -4.62
N ALA A 61 6.49 -2.03 -5.86
CA ALA A 61 6.71 -3.34 -6.49
C ALA A 61 8.20 -3.64 -6.72
N LEU A 62 8.97 -2.64 -7.19
CA LEU A 62 10.42 -2.75 -7.38
C LEU A 62 11.16 -2.95 -6.06
N MET A 63 10.72 -2.26 -5.00
CA MET A 63 11.33 -2.36 -3.68
C MET A 63 10.93 -3.62 -2.92
N SER A 64 9.80 -4.25 -3.25
CA SER A 64 9.27 -5.41 -2.52
C SER A 64 10.25 -6.60 -2.42
N PRO A 65 10.94 -7.06 -3.50
CA PRO A 65 11.95 -8.10 -3.39
C PRO A 65 13.16 -7.68 -2.53
N VAL A 66 13.60 -6.43 -2.68
CA VAL A 66 14.72 -5.85 -1.90
C VAL A 66 14.36 -5.81 -0.43
N SER A 67 13.15 -5.41 -0.11
CA SER A 67 12.61 -5.35 1.25
C SER A 67 12.59 -6.70 1.95
N GLY A 68 12.29 -7.78 1.22
CA GLY A 68 12.36 -9.15 1.74
C GLY A 68 13.79 -9.51 2.18
N VAL A 69 14.78 -9.24 1.34
CA VAL A 69 16.20 -9.49 1.66
C VAL A 69 16.67 -8.65 2.85
N ILE A 70 16.24 -7.39 2.94
CA ILE A 70 16.57 -6.51 4.06
C ILE A 70 15.92 -7.03 5.35
N ALA A 71 14.65 -7.46 5.29
CA ALA A 71 13.92 -7.98 6.46
C ALA A 71 14.53 -9.26 7.03
N ASP A 72 15.21 -10.08 6.19
CA ASP A 72 15.91 -11.28 6.63
C ASP A 72 17.23 -10.98 7.33
N ARG A 73 17.87 -9.84 7.01
CA ARG A 73 19.21 -9.48 7.53
C ARG A 73 19.19 -8.50 8.69
N MET A 74 18.14 -7.69 8.79
CA MET A 74 18.02 -6.63 9.78
C MET A 74 17.03 -6.97 10.88
N SER A 75 17.08 -6.22 11.99
CA SER A 75 16.10 -6.26 13.06
C SER A 75 14.72 -5.87 12.52
N ARG A 76 13.75 -6.78 12.63
CA ARG A 76 12.37 -6.56 12.15
C ARG A 76 11.69 -5.40 12.86
N LYS A 77 11.95 -5.27 14.17
CA LYS A 77 11.48 -4.13 14.97
C LYS A 77 11.94 -2.80 14.35
N TRP A 78 13.23 -2.65 14.09
CA TRP A 78 13.77 -1.39 13.58
C TRP A 78 13.35 -1.10 12.15
N LEU A 79 13.12 -2.13 11.34
CA LEU A 79 12.56 -1.96 10.00
C LEU A 79 11.12 -1.45 10.06
N ILE A 80 10.29 -2.03 10.94
CA ILE A 80 8.88 -1.62 11.12
C ILE A 80 8.81 -0.19 11.65
N VAL A 81 9.55 0.11 12.72
CA VAL A 81 9.56 1.44 13.35
C VAL A 81 10.12 2.50 12.40
N GLY A 82 11.25 2.21 11.77
CA GLY A 82 11.89 3.14 10.82
C GLY A 82 11.04 3.38 9.58
N SER A 83 10.47 2.32 9.02
CA SER A 83 9.55 2.41 7.88
C SER A 83 8.34 3.28 8.24
N LEU A 84 7.64 3.01 9.35
CA LEU A 84 6.51 3.81 9.81
C LEU A 84 6.90 5.28 10.04
N PHE A 85 8.02 5.53 10.70
CA PHE A 85 8.50 6.89 10.95
C PHE A 85 8.76 7.65 9.65
N VAL A 86 9.44 7.01 8.68
CA VAL A 86 9.78 7.63 7.41
C VAL A 86 8.53 7.93 6.58
N TRP A 87 7.63 6.95 6.38
CA TRP A 87 6.44 7.24 5.56
C TRP A 87 5.50 8.25 6.25
N SER A 88 5.38 8.21 7.59
CA SER A 88 4.55 9.20 8.30
C SER A 88 5.14 10.60 8.23
N SER A 89 6.48 10.73 8.21
CA SER A 89 7.14 12.00 7.93
C SER A 89 6.88 12.48 6.52
N ILE A 90 6.87 11.57 5.53
CA ILE A 90 6.52 11.88 4.15
C ILE A 90 5.05 12.30 4.05
N THR A 91 4.13 11.61 4.76
CA THR A 91 2.71 11.99 4.85
C THR A 91 2.56 13.40 5.41
N TYR A 92 3.31 13.75 6.46
CA TYR A 92 3.34 15.11 6.98
C TYR A 92 3.83 16.13 5.93
N LEU A 93 4.91 15.81 5.21
CA LEU A 93 5.46 16.66 4.15
C LEU A 93 4.51 16.79 2.94
N MET A 94 3.66 15.81 2.68
CA MET A 94 2.59 15.92 1.68
C MET A 94 1.67 17.11 1.96
N GLY A 95 1.40 17.42 3.24
CA GLY A 95 0.61 18.57 3.64
C GLY A 95 1.30 19.92 3.38
N ILE A 96 2.59 19.97 3.02
CA ILE A 96 3.33 21.19 2.68
C ILE A 96 3.52 21.32 1.16
N ALA A 97 3.16 20.29 0.39
CA ALA A 97 3.39 20.27 -1.05
C ALA A 97 2.50 21.28 -1.77
N GLU A 98 3.11 22.10 -2.63
CA GLU A 98 2.45 23.14 -3.43
C GLU A 98 2.44 22.81 -4.93
N THR A 99 3.26 21.85 -5.36
CA THR A 99 3.41 21.52 -6.78
C THR A 99 3.21 20.03 -7.03
N PHE A 100 2.73 19.70 -8.24
CA PHE A 100 2.56 18.32 -8.69
C PHE A 100 3.86 17.50 -8.56
N ASN A 101 5.00 18.06 -8.95
CA ASN A 101 6.28 17.37 -8.87
C ASN A 101 6.68 17.03 -7.42
N GLN A 102 6.42 17.90 -6.44
CA GLN A 102 6.66 17.62 -5.03
C GLN A 102 5.82 16.43 -4.57
N VAL A 103 4.52 16.41 -4.90
CA VAL A 103 3.62 15.30 -4.55
C VAL A 103 4.09 13.99 -5.20
N VAL A 104 4.54 14.01 -6.46
CA VAL A 104 5.06 12.82 -7.16
C VAL A 104 6.32 12.27 -6.46
N TRP A 105 7.28 13.12 -6.12
CA TRP A 105 8.49 12.70 -5.42
C TRP A 105 8.21 12.15 -4.03
N LEU A 106 7.35 12.81 -3.26
CA LEU A 106 6.92 12.33 -1.94
C LEU A 106 6.22 10.98 -2.06
N ARG A 107 5.39 10.79 -3.09
CA ARG A 107 4.70 9.53 -3.35
C ARG A 107 5.65 8.40 -3.74
N ALA A 108 6.70 8.71 -4.52
CA ALA A 108 7.76 7.74 -4.85
C ALA A 108 8.54 7.30 -3.60
N LEU A 109 8.96 8.27 -2.76
CA LEU A 109 9.65 7.99 -1.49
C LEU A 109 8.79 7.20 -0.51
N MET A 110 7.47 7.46 -0.47
CA MET A 110 6.52 6.68 0.32
C MET A 110 6.50 5.23 -0.12
N GLY A 111 6.50 4.95 -1.45
CA GLY A 111 6.59 3.60 -2.00
C GLY A 111 7.84 2.83 -1.54
N VAL A 112 8.99 3.50 -1.45
CA VAL A 112 10.24 2.90 -0.90
C VAL A 112 10.07 2.52 0.56
N SER A 113 9.59 3.45 1.38
CA SER A 113 9.51 3.24 2.84
C SER A 113 8.45 2.23 3.23
N GLU A 114 7.27 2.27 2.61
CA GLU A 114 6.19 1.35 2.92
C GLU A 114 6.46 -0.10 2.48
N ALA A 115 7.25 -0.29 1.41
CA ALA A 115 7.61 -1.62 0.94
C ALA A 115 8.36 -2.45 2.01
N LEU A 116 9.05 -1.80 2.95
CA LEU A 116 9.80 -2.47 4.03
C LEU A 116 8.88 -3.03 5.12
N TYR A 117 7.67 -2.48 5.28
CA TYR A 117 6.80 -2.83 6.41
C TYR A 117 6.21 -4.24 6.32
N ILE A 118 5.53 -4.57 5.22
CA ILE A 118 4.77 -5.83 5.11
C ILE A 118 5.66 -7.07 5.31
N PRO A 119 6.85 -7.19 4.67
CA PRO A 119 7.77 -8.30 4.92
C PRO A 119 8.19 -8.41 6.38
N ALA A 120 8.61 -7.29 6.97
CA ALA A 120 9.07 -7.26 8.35
C ALA A 120 7.94 -7.58 9.34
N GLY A 121 6.74 -7.04 9.12
CA GLY A 121 5.57 -7.25 9.97
C GLY A 121 5.11 -8.71 9.97
N LEU A 122 4.92 -9.30 8.79
CA LEU A 122 4.52 -10.70 8.67
C LEU A 122 5.59 -11.66 9.19
N SER A 123 6.88 -11.35 8.99
CA SER A 123 7.97 -12.11 9.58
C SER A 123 7.93 -12.06 11.10
N LEU A 124 7.71 -10.88 11.69
CA LEU A 124 7.63 -10.74 13.15
C LEU A 124 6.44 -11.50 13.73
N ILE A 125 5.27 -11.45 13.08
CA ILE A 125 4.12 -12.27 13.46
C ILE A 125 4.47 -13.76 13.43
N ALA A 126 5.14 -14.20 12.36
CA ALA A 126 5.55 -15.60 12.20
C ALA A 126 6.55 -16.07 13.25
N ASP A 127 7.40 -15.17 13.77
CA ASP A 127 8.34 -15.48 14.86
C ASP A 127 7.64 -15.69 16.19
N TYR A 128 6.58 -14.92 16.45
CA TYR A 128 5.82 -15.01 17.70
C TYR A 128 4.75 -16.10 17.69
N HIS A 129 4.22 -16.46 16.52
CA HIS A 129 3.12 -17.40 16.35
C HIS A 129 3.53 -18.61 15.51
N THR A 130 3.25 -19.80 16.01
CA THR A 130 3.54 -21.08 15.33
C THR A 130 2.26 -21.91 15.15
N GLY A 131 2.26 -22.80 14.16
CA GLY A 131 1.13 -23.69 13.91
C GLY A 131 -0.18 -22.95 13.65
N LYS A 132 -1.28 -23.41 14.27
CA LYS A 132 -2.64 -22.87 14.05
C LYS A 132 -2.78 -21.39 14.46
N SER A 133 -2.04 -20.92 15.45
CA SER A 133 -2.14 -19.53 15.91
C SER A 133 -1.58 -18.53 14.89
N ARG A 134 -0.64 -18.96 14.01
CA ARG A 134 -0.03 -18.10 12.99
C ARG A 134 -1.04 -17.60 11.97
N SER A 135 -1.88 -18.49 11.45
CA SER A 135 -2.90 -18.11 10.46
C SER A 135 -3.92 -17.15 11.04
N LEU A 136 -4.35 -17.36 12.30
CA LEU A 136 -5.24 -16.44 12.99
C LEU A 136 -4.59 -15.07 13.22
N ALA A 137 -3.32 -15.03 13.66
CA ALA A 137 -2.59 -13.79 13.90
C ALA A 137 -2.42 -12.97 12.60
N VAL A 138 -2.08 -13.64 11.49
CA VAL A 138 -2.01 -13.00 10.17
C VAL A 138 -3.40 -12.51 9.73
N GLY A 139 -4.45 -13.31 9.93
CA GLY A 139 -5.83 -12.91 9.63
C GLY A 139 -6.25 -11.65 10.37
N ILE A 140 -5.99 -11.56 11.69
CA ILE A 140 -6.25 -10.37 12.49
C ILE A 140 -5.45 -9.17 11.95
N HIS A 141 -4.17 -9.35 11.65
CA HIS A 141 -3.35 -8.28 11.06
C HIS A 141 -3.95 -7.77 9.73
N MET A 142 -4.43 -8.67 8.86
CA MET A 142 -5.08 -8.29 7.60
C MET A 142 -6.37 -7.48 7.81
N THR A 143 -7.13 -7.70 8.88
CA THR A 143 -8.29 -6.85 9.18
C THR A 143 -7.90 -5.39 9.41
N GLY A 144 -6.69 -5.13 9.93
CA GLY A 144 -6.15 -3.78 10.07
C GLY A 144 -6.03 -3.05 8.72
N LEU A 145 -5.56 -3.75 7.68
CA LEU A 145 -5.46 -3.22 6.32
C LEU A 145 -6.84 -2.77 5.79
N TYR A 146 -7.83 -3.65 5.88
CA TYR A 146 -9.19 -3.36 5.40
C TYR A 146 -9.88 -2.26 6.22
N THR A 147 -9.66 -2.25 7.55
CA THR A 147 -10.17 -1.18 8.41
C THR A 147 -9.54 0.17 8.06
N GLY A 148 -8.23 0.20 7.82
CA GLY A 148 -7.53 1.40 7.37
C GLY A 148 -8.06 1.91 6.03
N GLN A 149 -8.28 1.00 5.07
CA GLN A 149 -8.87 1.36 3.78
C GLN A 149 -10.28 1.94 3.93
N ALA A 150 -11.12 1.34 4.78
CA ALA A 150 -12.47 1.83 5.04
C ALA A 150 -12.46 3.23 5.69
N ILE A 151 -11.61 3.45 6.71
CA ILE A 151 -11.48 4.74 7.38
C ILE A 151 -10.88 5.79 6.43
N GLY A 152 -9.88 5.45 5.63
CA GLY A 152 -9.29 6.33 4.62
C GLY A 152 -10.29 6.77 3.54
N GLY A 153 -11.40 6.03 3.38
CA GLY A 153 -12.53 6.43 2.55
C GLY A 153 -13.17 7.76 2.96
N PHE A 154 -13.07 8.13 4.24
CA PHE A 154 -13.56 9.42 4.77
C PHE A 154 -12.59 10.59 4.58
N GLY A 155 -11.46 10.37 3.89
CA GLY A 155 -10.45 11.41 3.66
C GLY A 155 -11.01 12.69 3.05
N ALA A 156 -11.89 12.57 2.05
CA ALA A 156 -12.59 13.73 1.46
C ALA A 156 -13.37 14.53 2.50
N THR A 157 -14.18 13.86 3.32
CA THR A 157 -14.99 14.51 4.37
C THR A 157 -14.13 15.27 5.38
N VAL A 158 -12.97 14.71 5.74
CA VAL A 158 -12.03 15.37 6.65
C VAL A 158 -11.35 16.55 5.97
N ALA A 159 -10.98 16.40 4.69
CA ALA A 159 -10.36 17.47 3.91
C ALA A 159 -11.34 18.65 3.66
N ASP A 160 -12.61 18.37 3.45
CA ASP A 160 -13.65 19.40 3.31
C ASP A 160 -13.85 20.19 4.61
N ALA A 161 -13.69 19.53 5.78
CA ALA A 161 -13.83 20.18 7.08
C ALA A 161 -12.60 20.99 7.51
N PHE A 162 -11.37 20.53 7.17
CA PHE A 162 -10.13 21.07 7.73
C PHE A 162 -9.05 21.42 6.67
N SER A 163 -9.25 21.20 5.42
CA SER A 163 -8.32 21.19 4.29
C SER A 163 -7.51 19.88 4.17
N TRP A 164 -7.09 19.56 2.94
CA TRP A 164 -6.25 18.40 2.66
C TRP A 164 -4.83 18.55 3.24
N HIS A 165 -4.27 19.77 3.29
CA HIS A 165 -2.99 20.08 3.93
C HIS A 165 -3.01 19.70 5.42
N THR A 166 -4.00 20.21 6.16
CA THR A 166 -4.19 19.94 7.57
C THR A 166 -4.42 18.45 7.83
N THR A 167 -5.16 17.79 6.95
CA THR A 167 -5.43 16.35 7.03
C THR A 167 -4.14 15.54 6.96
N PHE A 168 -3.27 15.81 5.97
CA PHE A 168 -1.97 15.14 5.89
C PHE A 168 -1.06 15.44 7.09
N HIS A 169 -1.05 16.66 7.60
CA HIS A 169 -0.29 17.00 8.81
C HIS A 169 -0.72 16.17 10.01
N TRP A 170 -2.02 16.08 10.30
CA TRP A 170 -2.52 15.30 11.42
C TRP A 170 -2.20 13.82 11.29
N PHE A 171 -2.38 13.24 10.11
CA PHE A 171 -2.09 11.82 9.90
C PHE A 171 -0.59 11.52 10.00
N GLY A 172 0.25 12.39 9.47
CA GLY A 172 1.69 12.30 9.64
C GLY A 172 2.12 12.34 11.11
N ILE A 173 1.58 13.27 11.89
CA ILE A 173 1.86 13.38 13.34
C ILE A 173 1.38 12.13 14.09
N ILE A 174 0.18 11.63 13.80
CA ILE A 174 -0.35 10.40 14.43
C ILE A 174 0.57 9.22 14.13
N GLY A 175 1.01 9.06 12.88
CA GLY A 175 1.93 7.98 12.50
C GLY A 175 3.30 8.09 13.16
N ILE A 176 3.88 9.30 13.24
CA ILE A 176 5.15 9.55 13.96
C ILE A 176 4.99 9.22 15.45
N ALA A 177 3.92 9.67 16.09
CA ALA A 177 3.64 9.35 17.49
C ALA A 177 3.49 7.83 17.71
N TYR A 178 2.82 7.15 16.76
CA TYR A 178 2.68 5.70 16.81
C TYR A 178 4.01 4.96 16.61
N ALA A 179 4.92 5.48 15.78
CA ALA A 179 6.28 4.93 15.66
C ALA A 179 7.06 4.99 16.99
N VAL A 180 6.88 6.06 17.77
CA VAL A 180 7.46 6.17 19.13
C VAL A 180 6.86 5.11 20.06
N ILE A 181 5.55 4.90 20.03
CA ILE A 181 4.89 3.83 20.80
C ILE A 181 5.46 2.47 20.44
N LEU A 182 5.61 2.18 19.14
CA LEU A 182 6.22 0.92 18.68
C LEU A 182 7.68 0.79 19.12
N MET A 183 8.45 1.86 19.08
CA MET A 183 9.84 1.85 19.55
C MET A 183 9.95 1.39 21.02
N LEU A 184 8.99 1.77 21.85
CA LEU A 184 8.96 1.42 23.27
C LEU A 184 8.44 -0.01 23.53
N PHE A 185 7.38 -0.41 22.84
CA PHE A 185 6.64 -1.63 23.18
C PHE A 185 6.94 -2.82 22.25
N LEU A 186 7.40 -2.60 21.01
CA LEU A 186 7.73 -3.68 20.09
C LEU A 186 9.11 -4.25 20.38
N HIS A 187 9.24 -5.57 20.41
CA HIS A 187 10.51 -6.26 20.59
C HIS A 187 10.71 -7.32 19.52
N ASP A 188 11.97 -7.50 19.11
CA ASP A 188 12.34 -8.62 18.26
C ASP A 188 12.32 -9.94 19.03
N LYS A 189 11.86 -10.98 18.34
CA LYS A 189 12.10 -12.36 18.76
C LYS A 189 13.14 -12.94 17.81
N LYS A 190 14.38 -13.12 18.28
CA LYS A 190 15.44 -13.76 17.49
C LYS A 190 15.01 -15.18 17.14
N THR A 191 14.72 -15.44 15.88
CA THR A 191 14.50 -16.78 15.32
C THR A 191 15.58 -17.04 14.29
N ALA A 192 16.16 -18.23 14.35
CA ALA A 192 17.36 -18.61 13.58
C ALA A 192 17.08 -19.05 12.13
N LEU A 193 15.95 -18.66 11.50
CA LEU A 193 15.62 -19.22 10.20
C LEU A 193 15.25 -18.13 9.16
N PRO A 194 15.97 -18.10 8.01
CA PRO A 194 15.64 -17.24 6.86
C PRO A 194 14.57 -17.94 6.00
N TYR A 195 13.30 -17.91 6.41
CA TYR A 195 12.21 -18.55 5.64
C TYR A 195 11.53 -17.65 4.61
N PHE A 196 11.82 -16.35 4.58
CA PHE A 196 10.96 -15.39 3.92
C PHE A 196 11.27 -15.12 2.46
N PHE A 197 12.52 -15.28 2.05
CA PHE A 197 12.92 -15.07 0.65
C PHE A 197 12.11 -15.93 -0.33
N HIS A 198 11.84 -17.19 0.04
CA HIS A 198 11.06 -18.10 -0.81
C HIS A 198 9.58 -17.70 -0.92
N TYR A 199 8.98 -17.23 0.19
CA TYR A 199 7.57 -16.87 0.23
C TYR A 199 7.29 -15.56 -0.53
N TYR A 200 8.18 -14.55 -0.43
CA TYR A 200 8.03 -13.29 -1.15
C TYR A 200 8.36 -13.40 -2.63
N LEU A 201 9.31 -14.24 -3.00
CA LEU A 201 9.54 -14.54 -4.41
C LEU A 201 8.28 -15.15 -5.04
N VAL A 202 7.63 -16.09 -4.35
CA VAL A 202 6.36 -16.68 -4.79
C VAL A 202 5.24 -15.64 -4.83
N LEU A 203 5.12 -14.76 -3.84
CA LEU A 203 4.07 -13.74 -3.79
C LEU A 203 4.29 -12.64 -4.82
N SER A 204 5.53 -12.18 -5.03
CA SER A 204 5.87 -11.21 -6.08
C SER A 204 5.67 -11.79 -7.47
N VAL A 205 6.08 -13.05 -7.69
CA VAL A 205 5.83 -13.75 -8.97
C VAL A 205 4.33 -13.96 -9.19
N THR A 206 3.56 -14.31 -8.14
CA THR A 206 2.10 -14.48 -8.23
C THR A 206 1.41 -13.15 -8.50
N PHE A 207 1.84 -12.07 -7.85
CA PHE A 207 1.30 -10.72 -8.08
C PHE A 207 1.66 -10.20 -9.48
N THR A 208 2.89 -10.40 -9.93
CA THR A 208 3.34 -10.06 -11.30
C THR A 208 2.57 -10.87 -12.34
N ASN A 209 2.36 -12.18 -12.11
CA ASN A 209 1.55 -13.02 -12.99
C ASN A 209 0.07 -12.60 -12.97
N TYR A 210 -0.47 -12.16 -11.83
CA TYR A 210 -1.84 -11.64 -11.73
C TYR A 210 -1.99 -10.31 -12.47
N LEU A 211 -1.01 -9.43 -12.37
CA LEU A 211 -0.95 -8.17 -13.14
C LEU A 211 -0.81 -8.44 -14.65
N LEU A 212 0.06 -9.37 -15.04
CA LEU A 212 0.20 -9.83 -16.42
C LEU A 212 -1.10 -10.48 -16.95
N PHE A 213 -1.79 -11.26 -16.11
CA PHE A 213 -3.09 -11.85 -16.43
C PHE A 213 -4.17 -10.78 -16.64
N ILE A 214 -4.24 -9.75 -15.79
CA ILE A 214 -5.16 -8.61 -15.95
C ILE A 214 -4.83 -7.85 -17.22
N VAL A 215 -3.56 -7.52 -17.47
CA VAL A 215 -3.12 -6.83 -18.69
C VAL A 215 -3.41 -7.68 -19.92
N HIS A 216 -3.20 -8.98 -19.86
CA HIS A 216 -3.49 -9.91 -20.97
C HIS A 216 -5.00 -10.04 -21.21
N ARG A 217 -5.79 -10.13 -20.14
CA ARG A 217 -7.26 -10.20 -20.23
C ARG A 217 -7.87 -8.89 -20.77
N THR A 218 -7.35 -7.73 -20.38
CA THR A 218 -7.78 -6.44 -20.97
C THR A 218 -7.37 -6.33 -22.45
N ARG A 219 -6.20 -6.84 -22.82
CA ARG A 219 -5.76 -6.90 -24.22
C ARG A 219 -6.63 -7.85 -25.05
N TYR A 220 -7.03 -9.01 -24.50
CA TYR A 220 -7.97 -9.94 -25.15
C TYR A 220 -9.39 -9.36 -25.26
N SER A 221 -9.88 -8.62 -24.26
CA SER A 221 -11.19 -7.98 -24.35
C SER A 221 -11.21 -6.86 -25.40
N VAL A 222 -10.13 -6.09 -25.52
CA VAL A 222 -9.98 -5.05 -26.56
C VAL A 222 -9.83 -5.66 -27.95
N LEU A 223 -9.10 -6.77 -28.09
CA LEU A 223 -8.99 -7.52 -29.35
C LEU A 223 -10.33 -8.16 -29.74
N ASN A 224 -11.07 -8.76 -28.82
CA ASN A 224 -12.40 -9.30 -29.07
C ASN A 224 -13.41 -8.20 -29.44
N LEU A 225 -13.36 -7.03 -28.80
CA LEU A 225 -14.18 -5.89 -29.22
C LEU A 225 -13.85 -5.41 -30.64
N LYS A 226 -12.56 -5.32 -30.99
CA LYS A 226 -12.13 -4.98 -32.36
C LYS A 226 -12.57 -6.03 -33.39
N MET A 227 -12.44 -7.32 -33.06
CA MET A 227 -12.90 -8.42 -33.92
C MET A 227 -14.42 -8.41 -34.11
N ASN A 228 -15.20 -8.18 -33.04
CA ASN A 228 -16.65 -8.05 -33.13
C ASN A 228 -17.09 -6.84 -33.95
N LEU A 229 -16.41 -5.69 -33.81
CA LEU A 229 -16.67 -4.50 -34.63
C LEU A 229 -16.32 -4.70 -36.11
N LEU A 230 -15.25 -5.45 -36.41
CA LEU A 230 -14.90 -5.84 -37.78
C LEU A 230 -15.93 -6.80 -38.38
N ASN A 231 -16.39 -7.79 -37.62
CA ASN A 231 -17.45 -8.71 -38.02
C ASN A 231 -18.80 -7.97 -38.26
N LEU A 232 -19.15 -7.02 -37.38
CA LEU A 232 -20.35 -6.19 -37.59
C LEU A 232 -20.25 -5.32 -38.84
N LYS A 233 -19.09 -4.72 -39.12
CA LYS A 233 -18.85 -3.96 -40.36
C LYS A 233 -18.94 -4.85 -41.60
N PHE A 234 -18.42 -6.09 -41.54
CA PHE A 234 -18.51 -7.06 -42.63
C PHE A 234 -19.96 -7.52 -42.89
N ILE A 235 -20.74 -7.73 -41.81
CA ILE A 235 -22.17 -8.08 -41.93
C ILE A 235 -22.97 -6.91 -42.52
N ILE A 236 -22.74 -5.69 -42.08
CA ILE A 236 -23.39 -4.48 -42.59
C ILE A 236 -23.02 -4.25 -44.08
N PHE A 237 -21.76 -4.47 -44.44
CA PHE A 237 -21.29 -4.39 -45.83
C PHE A 237 -22.02 -5.39 -46.72
N ASN A 238 -22.10 -6.68 -46.29
CA ASN A 238 -22.79 -7.72 -47.06
C ASN A 238 -24.31 -7.51 -47.15
N LEU A 239 -24.95 -6.89 -46.15
CA LEU A 239 -26.36 -6.54 -46.20
C LEU A 239 -26.65 -5.37 -47.15
N LYS A 240 -25.66 -4.48 -47.39
CA LYS A 240 -25.80 -3.32 -48.29
C LYS A 240 -25.61 -3.67 -49.75
N PHE A 241 -24.97 -4.79 -50.04
CA PHE A 241 -24.71 -5.27 -51.44
C PHE A 241 -25.61 -6.43 -51.88
N LYS A 242 -26.66 -6.76 -51.09
CA LYS A 242 -27.66 -7.79 -51.42
C LYS A 242 -29.00 -7.16 -51.83
N LYS A 243 -28.94 -6.00 -52.53
CA LYS A 243 -30.05 -5.42 -53.28
C LYS A 243 -29.69 -5.33 -54.75
#